data_b1149e8c1579cbdecd34501ff1395c34
#
_entry.id   b1149e8c1579cbdecd34501ff1395c34
#
_cell.length_a   1.000
_cell.length_b   1.000
_cell.length_c   1.000
_cell.angle_alpha   90.00
_cell.angle_beta   90.00
_cell.angle_gamma   90.00
#
_symmetry.space_group_name_H-M   'P 1'
#
loop_
_entity.id
_entity.type
_entity.pdbx_description
1 polymer ?
#
loop_
_entity_poly.entity_id
_entity_poly.type
_entity_poly.pdbx_seq_one_letter_code
_entity_poly.pdbx_strand_id
1 'polypeptide(L)'
;IAPVVVIDGIQRELYSIDPEAIESVSIQKDALSSMFLGMRSSRGALVITTKEPIKQGFQLSFTGRFGVQSALKTPNPLSAHQYAYLLNEALQNDGKEPFYTYDDFNKFRTQSNPYTHPNVNWFDEILNNTSTTQSYNLNVTGGNKFAQYFVSVGYMGENGLFSNPTESDAHDTNLSYSRYMISSKVNINITDDFTAKVTLLGRVEDGNQPGAKYSNLLNAIYTTPNNAYPIKNPNGTWGGNVTFDNNLMSQAINSGYIMDTARDMVGGINLKYDFDKLVKGLSARLVGNVSIQNRSYTERSKRAPVYSYGLDKEGKEIYTQYGSSDSQINKFYSVTSYQQMYGQFAVDYNRRFGVHGIKATLMGDTRHTLVNYDLPQLPSNIIADVAYDYAEKYFLQAALSESYYNRYAPGKRWGTFYAFGLGWDISKENFMENADWLNQLKLRGVFGKTGNGIDNSGYYMYRQTFSHIGTAGYPLGTEMSAMGNVTMETVSYTHLTLPTK
;
A
#
# COMPACT_ATOMS: atom_id res chain seq x y z
N ILE A 1 -14.58 -4.34 -0.38
CA ILE A 1 -13.55 -5.34 -0.79
C ILE A 1 -12.73 -4.70 -1.90
N ALA A 2 -11.40 -4.62 -1.73
CA ALA A 2 -10.53 -4.05 -2.74
C ALA A 2 -10.43 -4.95 -3.99
N PRO A 3 -10.34 -4.38 -5.21
CA PRO A 3 -10.13 -5.16 -6.42
C PRO A 3 -8.77 -5.88 -6.39
N VAL A 4 -8.66 -6.96 -7.14
CA VAL A 4 -7.39 -7.66 -7.31
C VAL A 4 -6.51 -6.89 -8.29
N VAL A 5 -5.29 -6.57 -7.89
CA VAL A 5 -4.32 -5.91 -8.80
C VAL A 5 -3.54 -6.98 -9.56
N VAL A 6 -3.52 -6.84 -10.89
CA VAL A 6 -2.83 -7.75 -11.80
C VAL A 6 -1.89 -6.94 -12.67
N ILE A 7 -0.59 -7.19 -12.58
CA ILE A 7 0.44 -6.50 -13.34
C ILE A 7 1.08 -7.50 -14.32
N ASP A 8 0.98 -7.22 -15.62
CA ASP A 8 1.44 -8.11 -16.71
C ASP A 8 0.96 -9.57 -16.56
N GLY A 9 -0.32 -9.75 -16.16
CA GLY A 9 -0.95 -11.06 -15.98
C GLY A 9 -0.70 -11.74 -14.63
N ILE A 10 0.10 -11.15 -13.74
CA ILE A 10 0.45 -11.71 -12.44
C ILE A 10 -0.13 -10.85 -11.32
N GLN A 11 -0.80 -11.46 -10.36
CA GLN A 11 -1.32 -10.75 -9.20
C GLN A 11 -0.19 -10.25 -8.30
N ARG A 12 -0.18 -8.93 -8.03
CA ARG A 12 0.81 -8.22 -7.22
C ARG A 12 0.18 -7.04 -6.51
N GLU A 13 0.94 -6.45 -5.58
CA GLU A 13 0.56 -5.18 -4.95
C GLU A 13 0.86 -3.99 -5.87
N LEU A 14 -0.01 -2.97 -5.83
CA LEU A 14 0.09 -1.79 -6.71
C LEU A 14 1.41 -1.02 -6.51
N TYR A 15 1.87 -0.93 -5.27
CA TYR A 15 3.11 -0.22 -4.94
C TYR A 15 4.39 -0.91 -5.47
N SER A 16 4.28 -2.11 -6.02
CA SER A 16 5.43 -2.86 -6.58
C SER A 16 5.92 -2.33 -7.92
N ILE A 17 5.24 -1.35 -8.53
CA ILE A 17 5.58 -0.83 -9.85
C ILE A 17 5.80 0.69 -9.83
N ASP A 18 6.72 1.15 -10.67
CA ASP A 18 6.91 2.57 -10.97
C ASP A 18 5.78 3.06 -11.88
N PRO A 19 5.06 4.13 -11.53
CA PRO A 19 4.04 4.72 -12.40
C PRO A 19 4.56 5.09 -13.79
N GLU A 20 5.81 5.49 -13.93
CA GLU A 20 6.42 5.82 -15.23
C GLU A 20 6.65 4.60 -16.13
N ALA A 21 6.65 3.39 -15.56
CA ALA A 21 6.71 2.15 -16.33
C ALA A 21 5.35 1.64 -16.80
N ILE A 22 4.24 2.30 -16.42
CA ILE A 22 2.88 1.90 -16.80
C ILE A 22 2.58 2.38 -18.22
N GLU A 23 2.03 1.49 -19.04
CA GLU A 23 1.49 1.81 -20.37
C GLU A 23 -0.02 2.01 -20.32
N SER A 24 -0.74 1.10 -19.64
CA SER A 24 -2.19 1.19 -19.53
C SER A 24 -2.72 0.60 -18.25
N VAL A 25 -3.89 1.10 -17.83
CA VAL A 25 -4.66 0.60 -16.69
C VAL A 25 -6.07 0.31 -17.13
N SER A 26 -6.55 -0.90 -16.84
CA SER A 26 -7.91 -1.34 -17.18
C SER A 26 -8.61 -1.91 -15.96
N ILE A 27 -9.89 -1.58 -15.77
CA ILE A 27 -10.70 -2.06 -14.67
C ILE A 27 -11.67 -3.13 -15.18
N GLN A 28 -11.52 -4.35 -14.69
CA GLN A 28 -12.40 -5.48 -15.00
C GLN A 28 -13.48 -5.59 -13.93
N LYS A 29 -14.74 -5.41 -14.30
CA LYS A 29 -15.87 -5.32 -13.35
C LYS A 29 -16.88 -6.45 -13.49
N ASP A 30 -16.98 -7.09 -14.66
CA ASP A 30 -17.97 -8.12 -14.96
C ASP A 30 -17.43 -9.54 -14.76
N ALA A 31 -18.33 -10.50 -14.66
CA ALA A 31 -18.01 -11.90 -14.39
C ALA A 31 -17.10 -12.51 -15.47
N LEU A 32 -17.31 -12.14 -16.72
CA LEU A 32 -16.56 -12.70 -17.86
C LEU A 32 -15.12 -12.17 -17.88
N SER A 33 -14.97 -10.84 -17.76
CA SER A 33 -13.66 -10.19 -17.79
C SER A 33 -12.79 -10.53 -16.57
N SER A 34 -13.39 -10.93 -15.44
CA SER A 34 -12.69 -11.31 -14.21
C SER A 34 -12.52 -12.82 -14.02
N MET A 35 -13.00 -13.66 -14.95
CA MET A 35 -13.01 -15.12 -14.82
C MET A 35 -11.61 -15.73 -14.64
N PHE A 36 -10.57 -15.11 -15.19
CA PHE A 36 -9.16 -15.53 -15.04
C PHE A 36 -8.66 -15.46 -13.57
N LEU A 37 -9.42 -14.80 -12.67
CA LEU A 37 -9.12 -14.76 -11.24
C LEU A 37 -9.69 -15.97 -10.48
N GLY A 38 -10.49 -16.83 -11.15
CA GLY A 38 -11.10 -18.00 -10.55
C GLY A 38 -11.97 -17.65 -9.33
N MET A 39 -11.66 -18.24 -8.17
CA MET A 39 -12.40 -17.97 -6.94
C MET A 39 -12.33 -16.54 -6.39
N ARG A 40 -11.56 -15.65 -7.03
CA ARG A 40 -11.47 -14.21 -6.67
C ARG A 40 -12.19 -13.33 -7.68
N SER A 41 -12.88 -13.90 -8.65
CA SER A 41 -13.50 -13.18 -9.77
C SER A 41 -14.57 -12.17 -9.35
N SER A 42 -15.22 -12.33 -8.19
CA SER A 42 -16.22 -11.38 -7.68
C SER A 42 -15.65 -10.03 -7.22
N ARG A 43 -14.34 -9.94 -7.02
CA ARG A 43 -13.68 -8.70 -6.58
C ARG A 43 -13.43 -7.74 -7.75
N GLY A 44 -13.53 -8.22 -8.99
CA GLY A 44 -13.03 -7.52 -10.15
C GLY A 44 -11.50 -7.39 -10.13
N ALA A 45 -10.93 -6.80 -11.17
CA ALA A 45 -9.50 -6.59 -11.27
C ALA A 45 -9.13 -5.19 -11.73
N LEU A 46 -8.02 -4.69 -11.18
CA LEU A 46 -7.24 -3.60 -11.76
C LEU A 46 -6.09 -4.24 -12.55
N VAL A 47 -6.21 -4.24 -13.87
CA VAL A 47 -5.20 -4.83 -14.77
C VAL A 47 -4.29 -3.73 -15.26
N ILE A 48 -3.01 -3.86 -14.95
CA ILE A 48 -1.96 -2.92 -15.33
C ILE A 48 -1.04 -3.60 -16.31
N THR A 49 -0.83 -2.93 -17.44
CA THR A 49 0.14 -3.35 -18.46
C THR A 49 1.32 -2.40 -18.41
N THR A 50 2.53 -2.94 -18.30
CA THR A 50 3.76 -2.14 -18.31
C THR A 50 4.25 -1.94 -19.74
N LYS A 51 5.03 -0.87 -19.93
CA LYS A 51 5.62 -0.52 -21.23
C LYS A 51 6.39 -1.69 -21.82
N GLU A 52 6.19 -1.93 -23.10
CA GLU A 52 6.90 -2.95 -23.84
C GLU A 52 8.15 -2.35 -24.52
N PRO A 53 9.21 -3.16 -24.72
CA PRO A 53 10.38 -2.75 -25.49
C PRO A 53 10.02 -2.38 -26.93
N ILE A 54 10.69 -1.38 -27.48
CA ILE A 54 10.56 -1.05 -28.93
C ILE A 54 11.24 -2.13 -29.78
N LYS A 55 10.65 -2.42 -30.93
CA LYS A 55 11.13 -3.51 -31.81
C LYS A 55 12.44 -3.19 -32.50
N GLN A 56 12.74 -1.91 -32.75
CA GLN A 56 13.94 -1.48 -33.47
C GLN A 56 14.36 -0.08 -33.04
N GLY A 57 15.67 0.14 -32.96
CA GLY A 57 16.27 1.43 -32.62
C GLY A 57 16.57 1.56 -31.13
N PHE A 58 16.75 2.80 -30.69
CA PHE A 58 17.10 3.17 -29.31
C PHE A 58 16.33 4.42 -28.92
N GLN A 59 15.76 4.43 -27.74
CA GLN A 59 15.13 5.61 -27.14
C GLN A 59 15.58 5.76 -25.68
N LEU A 60 15.87 6.99 -25.31
CA LEU A 60 16.21 7.40 -23.95
C LEU A 60 15.21 8.46 -23.51
N SER A 61 14.62 8.29 -22.34
CA SER A 61 13.72 9.26 -21.73
C SER A 61 14.15 9.51 -20.29
N PHE A 62 14.29 10.78 -19.94
CA PHE A 62 14.54 11.20 -18.59
C PHE A 62 13.43 12.12 -18.11
N THR A 63 12.88 11.84 -16.93
CA THR A 63 11.87 12.67 -16.28
C THR A 63 12.40 13.06 -14.91
N GLY A 64 12.52 14.36 -14.66
CA GLY A 64 12.85 14.92 -13.36
C GLY A 64 11.71 15.79 -12.83
N ARG A 65 11.34 15.60 -11.57
CA ARG A 65 10.35 16.42 -10.87
C ARG A 65 10.94 16.87 -9.54
N PHE A 66 10.80 18.15 -9.27
CA PHE A 66 11.08 18.74 -7.98
C PHE A 66 9.83 19.46 -7.50
N GLY A 67 9.47 19.26 -6.25
CA GLY A 67 8.30 19.87 -5.64
C GLY A 67 8.61 20.43 -4.26
N VAL A 68 7.87 21.45 -3.91
CA VAL A 68 7.83 22.02 -2.55
C VAL A 68 6.44 21.70 -1.99
N GLN A 69 6.40 21.10 -0.82
CA GLN A 69 5.17 20.77 -0.11
C GLN A 69 5.00 21.69 1.08
N SER A 70 3.79 22.05 1.40
CA SER A 70 3.41 22.78 2.60
C SER A 70 2.12 22.23 3.17
N ALA A 71 1.91 22.41 4.48
CA ALA A 71 0.62 22.10 5.07
C ALA A 71 -0.46 23.03 4.47
N LEU A 72 -1.57 22.46 4.03
CA LEU A 72 -2.70 23.25 3.49
C LEU A 72 -3.27 24.19 4.53
N LYS A 73 -3.29 23.77 5.79
CA LYS A 73 -3.76 24.55 6.92
C LYS A 73 -3.12 23.99 8.19
N THR A 74 -2.49 24.86 8.96
CA THR A 74 -2.11 24.60 10.34
C THR A 74 -3.11 25.29 11.27
N PRO A 75 -3.47 24.68 12.42
CA PRO A 75 -4.23 25.38 13.44
C PRO A 75 -3.48 26.61 13.92
N ASN A 76 -4.23 27.64 14.28
CA ASN A 76 -3.70 28.78 15.00
C ASN A 76 -4.03 28.58 16.49
N PRO A 77 -3.11 28.07 17.31
CA PRO A 77 -3.40 27.79 18.71
C PRO A 77 -3.59 29.10 19.49
N LEU A 78 -4.35 29.01 20.56
CA LEU A 78 -4.53 30.14 21.46
C LEU A 78 -3.18 30.48 22.10
N SER A 79 -2.86 31.79 22.20
CA SER A 79 -1.75 32.21 23.02
C SER A 79 -1.94 31.82 24.48
N ALA A 80 -0.85 31.73 25.24
CA ALA A 80 -0.88 31.41 26.67
C ALA A 80 -1.87 32.27 27.46
N HIS A 81 -1.88 33.57 27.16
CA HIS A 81 -2.81 34.53 27.77
C HIS A 81 -4.27 34.21 27.42
N GLN A 82 -4.59 33.94 26.17
CA GLN A 82 -5.95 33.60 25.72
C GLN A 82 -6.41 32.27 26.32
N TYR A 83 -5.53 31.27 26.34
CA TYR A 83 -5.83 29.97 26.94
C TYR A 83 -6.12 30.10 28.44
N ALA A 84 -5.29 30.85 29.19
CA ALA A 84 -5.46 31.07 30.61
C ALA A 84 -6.80 31.76 30.92
N TYR A 85 -7.20 32.75 30.10
CA TYR A 85 -8.47 33.43 30.22
C TYR A 85 -9.66 32.47 30.03
N LEU A 86 -9.65 31.74 28.92
CA LEU A 86 -10.75 30.80 28.61
C LEU A 86 -10.84 29.63 29.61
N LEU A 87 -9.70 29.18 30.15
CA LEU A 87 -9.71 28.15 31.19
C LEU A 87 -10.38 28.66 32.46
N ASN A 88 -10.07 29.88 32.90
CA ASN A 88 -10.73 30.47 34.06
C ASN A 88 -12.22 30.66 33.83
N GLU A 89 -12.64 31.11 32.65
CA GLU A 89 -14.04 31.23 32.26
C GLU A 89 -14.76 29.87 32.31
N ALA A 90 -14.14 28.82 31.79
CA ALA A 90 -14.68 27.47 31.85
C ALA A 90 -14.83 26.95 33.28
N LEU A 91 -13.80 27.19 34.13
CA LEU A 91 -13.87 26.83 35.55
C LEU A 91 -15.00 27.58 36.31
N GLN A 92 -15.16 28.86 36.03
CA GLN A 92 -16.26 29.65 36.63
C GLN A 92 -17.63 29.14 36.17
N ASN A 93 -17.79 28.79 34.90
CA ASN A 93 -19.02 28.19 34.38
C ASN A 93 -19.35 26.84 35.04
N ASP A 94 -18.29 26.09 35.44
CA ASP A 94 -18.41 24.84 36.22
C ASP A 94 -18.61 25.09 37.72
N GLY A 95 -18.69 26.35 38.19
CA GLY A 95 -18.79 26.71 39.60
C GLY A 95 -17.51 26.48 40.42
N LYS A 96 -16.35 26.44 39.73
CA LYS A 96 -15.02 26.26 40.34
C LYS A 96 -14.28 27.59 40.44
N GLU A 97 -13.32 27.66 41.39
CA GLU A 97 -12.45 28.84 41.51
C GLU A 97 -11.53 28.99 40.29
N PRO A 98 -11.23 30.25 39.89
CA PRO A 98 -10.27 30.54 38.86
C PRO A 98 -8.90 29.96 39.15
N PHE A 99 -8.24 29.36 38.18
CA PHE A 99 -6.91 28.79 38.35
C PHE A 99 -5.80 29.83 38.21
N TYR A 100 -5.94 30.78 37.29
CA TYR A 100 -4.96 31.83 37.02
C TYR A 100 -5.38 33.15 37.67
N THR A 101 -4.39 33.84 38.28
CA THR A 101 -4.57 35.16 38.88
C THR A 101 -4.39 36.29 37.86
N TYR A 102 -4.71 37.54 38.24
CA TYR A 102 -4.49 38.71 37.39
C TYR A 102 -2.98 38.92 37.08
N ASP A 103 -2.11 38.59 38.04
CA ASP A 103 -0.66 38.68 37.84
C ASP A 103 -0.17 37.64 36.82
N ASP A 104 -0.73 36.42 36.83
CA ASP A 104 -0.42 35.40 35.82
C ASP A 104 -0.82 35.86 34.41
N PHE A 105 -2.00 36.48 34.24
CA PHE A 105 -2.39 37.05 32.94
C PHE A 105 -1.42 38.10 32.43
N ASN A 106 -0.93 38.98 33.31
CA ASN A 106 0.07 39.98 32.96
C ASN A 106 1.38 39.33 32.53
N LYS A 107 1.86 38.35 33.29
CA LYS A 107 3.10 37.63 32.97
C LYS A 107 2.99 36.87 31.63
N PHE A 108 1.88 36.22 31.36
CA PHE A 108 1.64 35.60 30.07
C PHE A 108 1.56 36.61 28.91
N ARG A 109 0.93 37.75 29.12
CA ARG A 109 0.80 38.80 28.10
C ARG A 109 2.12 39.50 27.81
N THR A 110 2.90 39.82 28.84
CA THR A 110 4.15 40.59 28.71
C THR A 110 5.36 39.71 28.51
N GLN A 111 5.23 38.39 28.72
CA GLN A 111 6.32 37.40 28.71
C GLN A 111 7.48 37.82 29.64
N SER A 112 7.18 38.49 30.75
CA SER A 112 8.17 38.94 31.70
C SER A 112 8.89 37.83 32.43
N ASN A 113 8.28 36.63 32.47
CA ASN A 113 8.91 35.42 33.05
C ASN A 113 8.56 34.21 32.15
N PRO A 114 9.23 34.00 31.03
CA PRO A 114 8.89 32.95 30.06
C PRO A 114 9.15 31.53 30.56
N TYR A 115 9.90 31.36 31.63
CA TYR A 115 10.17 30.02 32.20
C TYR A 115 9.07 29.52 33.11
N THR A 116 8.39 30.41 33.85
CA THR A 116 7.24 30.08 34.71
C THR A 116 5.90 30.34 34.01
N HIS A 117 5.87 31.27 33.05
CA HIS A 117 4.71 31.66 32.26
C HIS A 117 5.03 31.57 30.76
N PRO A 118 5.28 30.36 30.25
CA PRO A 118 5.66 30.16 28.86
C PRO A 118 4.52 30.48 27.89
N ASN A 119 4.90 30.81 26.66
CA ASN A 119 3.98 30.96 25.53
C ASN A 119 4.67 30.38 24.28
N VAL A 120 4.60 29.08 24.10
CA VAL A 120 5.29 28.33 23.06
C VAL A 120 4.28 27.89 22.01
N ASN A 121 4.43 28.39 20.80
CA ASN A 121 3.65 27.86 19.67
C ASN A 121 4.31 26.58 19.13
N TRP A 122 3.82 25.43 19.55
CA TRP A 122 4.40 24.13 19.21
C TRP A 122 4.41 23.85 17.72
N PHE A 123 3.46 24.41 16.94
CA PHE A 123 3.45 24.27 15.49
C PHE A 123 4.63 24.97 14.85
N ASP A 124 4.91 26.20 15.26
CA ASP A 124 6.00 27.01 14.70
C ASP A 124 7.38 26.50 15.13
N GLU A 125 7.50 25.94 16.35
CA GLU A 125 8.76 25.43 16.89
C GLU A 125 9.16 24.06 16.30
N ILE A 126 8.19 23.21 16.03
CA ILE A 126 8.45 21.80 15.66
C ILE A 126 8.27 21.58 14.17
N LEU A 127 7.44 22.36 13.47
CA LEU A 127 7.15 22.16 12.07
C LEU A 127 7.72 23.26 11.19
N ASN A 128 8.38 22.87 10.14
CA ASN A 128 8.75 23.76 9.05
C ASN A 128 7.53 24.10 8.18
N ASN A 129 7.49 25.28 7.61
CA ASN A 129 6.42 25.68 6.71
C ASN A 129 6.42 24.90 5.39
N THR A 130 7.59 24.42 4.97
CA THR A 130 7.78 23.72 3.70
C THR A 130 8.73 22.54 3.84
N SER A 131 8.53 21.55 3.00
CA SER A 131 9.46 20.45 2.77
C SER A 131 9.63 20.21 1.27
N THR A 132 10.55 19.33 0.90
CA THR A 132 10.87 19.04 -0.49
C THR A 132 10.52 17.63 -0.88
N THR A 133 10.08 17.47 -2.13
CA THR A 133 9.96 16.18 -2.80
C THR A 133 10.70 16.21 -4.11
N GLN A 134 11.31 15.10 -4.46
CA GLN A 134 12.04 14.95 -5.72
C GLN A 134 11.83 13.56 -6.30
N SER A 135 11.74 13.48 -7.62
CA SER A 135 11.59 12.23 -8.34
C SER A 135 12.34 12.28 -9.65
N TYR A 136 13.15 11.29 -9.89
CA TYR A 136 13.93 11.14 -11.12
C TYR A 136 13.66 9.76 -11.71
N ASN A 137 13.39 9.72 -13.01
CA ASN A 137 13.17 8.47 -13.72
C ASN A 137 13.94 8.49 -15.04
N LEU A 138 14.68 7.43 -15.31
CA LEU A 138 15.42 7.19 -16.52
C LEU A 138 14.91 5.92 -17.18
N ASN A 139 14.35 6.04 -18.38
CA ASN A 139 13.90 4.94 -19.19
C ASN A 139 14.78 4.77 -20.42
N VAL A 140 15.24 3.56 -20.64
CA VAL A 140 16.02 3.17 -21.81
C VAL A 140 15.29 2.03 -22.49
N THR A 141 15.00 2.18 -23.77
CA THR A 141 14.42 1.10 -24.57
C THR A 141 15.13 1.01 -25.91
N GLY A 142 15.29 -0.20 -26.37
CA GLY A 142 15.95 -0.46 -27.64
C GLY A 142 15.75 -1.88 -28.10
N GLY A 143 16.20 -2.15 -29.32
CA GLY A 143 16.10 -3.52 -29.80
C GLY A 143 16.47 -3.70 -31.26
N ASN A 144 16.48 -4.96 -31.61
CA ASN A 144 16.62 -5.46 -32.98
C ASN A 144 15.71 -6.68 -33.18
N LYS A 145 15.83 -7.36 -34.30
CA LYS A 145 15.00 -8.55 -34.62
C LYS A 145 15.20 -9.69 -33.63
N PHE A 146 16.37 -9.83 -33.03
CA PHE A 146 16.71 -10.92 -32.11
C PHE A 146 16.30 -10.58 -30.66
N ALA A 147 16.61 -9.37 -30.17
CA ALA A 147 16.35 -8.99 -28.80
C ALA A 147 15.86 -7.55 -28.69
N GLN A 148 14.87 -7.32 -27.83
CA GLN A 148 14.37 -6.00 -27.46
C GLN A 148 14.42 -5.86 -25.95
N TYR A 149 14.72 -4.66 -25.47
CA TYR A 149 14.84 -4.39 -24.06
C TYR A 149 14.19 -3.06 -23.66
N PHE A 150 13.65 -3.05 -22.46
CA PHE A 150 13.20 -1.86 -21.72
C PHE A 150 13.79 -1.91 -20.33
N VAL A 151 14.46 -0.84 -19.91
CA VAL A 151 15.02 -0.70 -18.57
C VAL A 151 14.57 0.65 -18.02
N SER A 152 14.03 0.63 -16.81
CA SER A 152 13.63 1.83 -16.06
C SER A 152 14.36 1.87 -14.73
N VAL A 153 14.93 3.01 -14.39
CA VAL A 153 15.55 3.28 -13.09
C VAL A 153 14.89 4.52 -12.52
N GLY A 154 14.30 4.39 -11.35
CA GLY A 154 13.57 5.44 -10.66
C GLY A 154 14.14 5.72 -9.26
N TYR A 155 14.16 6.97 -8.89
CA TYR A 155 14.41 7.46 -7.54
C TYR A 155 13.29 8.41 -7.12
N MET A 156 12.83 8.29 -5.88
CA MET A 156 11.91 9.23 -5.25
C MET A 156 12.41 9.53 -3.84
N GLY A 157 12.45 10.81 -3.48
CA GLY A 157 12.80 11.28 -2.14
C GLY A 157 11.78 12.29 -1.64
N GLU A 158 11.38 12.16 -0.39
CA GLU A 158 10.49 13.08 0.30
C GLU A 158 11.05 13.40 1.68
N ASN A 159 11.06 14.67 2.03
CA ASN A 159 11.41 15.14 3.37
C ASN A 159 10.14 15.52 4.13
N GLY A 160 10.16 15.30 5.44
CA GLY A 160 9.06 15.69 6.32
C GLY A 160 9.09 17.19 6.66
N LEU A 161 8.03 17.61 7.34
CA LEU A 161 7.89 18.98 7.82
C LEU A 161 8.46 19.19 9.22
N PHE A 162 9.02 18.18 9.88
CA PHE A 162 9.63 18.40 11.19
C PHE A 162 10.89 19.28 11.08
N SER A 163 10.96 20.27 11.94
CA SER A 163 12.16 21.06 12.13
C SER A 163 13.28 20.15 12.65
N ASN A 164 14.43 20.18 12.02
CA ASN A 164 15.61 19.42 12.46
C ASN A 164 16.70 20.41 12.92
N PRO A 165 16.60 20.91 14.16
CA PRO A 165 17.66 21.75 14.71
C PRO A 165 18.94 20.94 14.88
N THR A 166 20.06 21.60 14.63
CA THR A 166 21.42 21.07 14.62
C THR A 166 21.92 20.50 15.96
N GLU A 167 21.12 20.56 17.00
CA GLU A 167 21.45 20.04 18.36
C GLU A 167 21.07 18.57 18.57
N SER A 168 20.58 17.90 17.53
CA SER A 168 20.24 16.49 17.64
C SER A 168 21.48 15.61 17.79
N ASP A 169 21.35 14.49 18.48
CA ASP A 169 22.31 13.38 18.44
C ASP A 169 22.77 13.07 17.02
N ALA A 170 23.83 12.28 16.87
CA ALA A 170 24.44 11.87 15.61
C ALA A 170 23.49 11.24 14.56
N HIS A 171 22.16 11.32 14.75
CA HIS A 171 21.15 10.71 13.89
C HIS A 171 20.13 11.73 13.44
N ASP A 172 19.78 11.66 12.16
CA ASP A 172 18.67 12.42 11.62
C ASP A 172 17.35 11.91 12.21
N THR A 173 16.64 12.78 12.93
CA THR A 173 15.32 12.48 13.51
C THR A 173 14.17 12.96 12.64
N ASN A 174 14.43 13.65 11.54
CA ASN A 174 13.40 14.16 10.65
C ASN A 174 12.67 13.00 9.93
N LEU A 175 11.42 13.25 9.61
CA LEU A 175 10.67 12.37 8.74
C LEU A 175 11.25 12.44 7.32
N SER A 176 11.71 11.31 6.80
CA SER A 176 12.18 11.19 5.44
C SER A 176 11.77 9.87 4.82
N TYR A 177 11.64 9.86 3.51
CA TYR A 177 11.34 8.68 2.73
C TYR A 177 12.17 8.70 1.45
N SER A 178 12.78 7.59 1.13
CA SER A 178 13.46 7.38 -0.14
C SER A 178 13.08 6.04 -0.76
N ARG A 179 12.92 6.04 -2.08
CA ARG A 179 12.59 4.85 -2.86
C ARG A 179 13.46 4.77 -4.11
N TYR A 180 14.09 3.63 -4.27
CA TYR A 180 14.83 3.27 -5.46
C TYR A 180 14.12 2.13 -6.15
N MET A 181 13.91 2.23 -7.45
CA MET A 181 13.28 1.21 -8.26
C MET A 181 14.12 0.93 -9.50
N ILE A 182 14.22 -0.34 -9.84
CA ILE A 182 14.73 -0.79 -11.13
C ILE A 182 13.74 -1.78 -11.72
N SER A 183 13.39 -1.61 -12.98
CA SER A 183 12.65 -2.61 -13.72
C SER A 183 13.31 -2.87 -15.07
N SER A 184 13.31 -4.12 -15.49
CA SER A 184 13.86 -4.53 -16.78
C SER A 184 12.95 -5.56 -17.41
N LYS A 185 12.71 -5.40 -18.69
CA LYS A 185 11.97 -6.33 -19.54
C LYS A 185 12.80 -6.59 -20.80
N VAL A 186 13.09 -7.85 -21.05
CA VAL A 186 13.86 -8.29 -22.21
C VAL A 186 13.05 -9.32 -22.97
N ASN A 187 12.76 -9.05 -24.23
CA ASN A 187 12.12 -9.97 -25.16
C ASN A 187 13.19 -10.53 -26.10
N ILE A 188 13.29 -11.84 -26.20
CA ILE A 188 14.28 -12.56 -27.02
C ILE A 188 13.52 -13.45 -28.00
N ASN A 189 13.69 -13.21 -29.29
CA ASN A 189 13.21 -14.08 -30.35
C ASN A 189 14.27 -15.15 -30.62
N ILE A 190 14.15 -16.30 -29.95
CA ILE A 190 15.12 -17.41 -30.06
C ILE A 190 15.07 -18.00 -31.45
N THR A 191 13.86 -18.17 -31.99
CA THR A 191 13.55 -18.49 -33.37
C THR A 191 12.34 -17.66 -33.81
N ASP A 192 11.91 -17.76 -35.05
CA ASP A 192 10.70 -17.11 -35.56
C ASP A 192 9.44 -17.58 -34.81
N ASP A 193 9.44 -18.82 -34.34
CA ASP A 193 8.29 -19.43 -33.65
C ASP A 193 8.45 -19.46 -32.12
N PHE A 194 9.65 -19.20 -31.59
CA PHE A 194 9.92 -19.32 -30.14
C PHE A 194 10.45 -18.04 -29.55
N THR A 195 9.68 -17.47 -28.61
CA THR A 195 10.03 -16.22 -27.90
C THR A 195 10.16 -16.47 -26.40
N ALA A 196 11.12 -15.77 -25.79
CA ALA A 196 11.28 -15.71 -24.35
C ALA A 196 11.23 -14.25 -23.88
N LYS A 197 10.42 -13.99 -22.86
CA LYS A 197 10.35 -12.69 -22.20
C LYS A 197 10.85 -12.87 -20.75
N VAL A 198 11.86 -12.10 -20.36
CA VAL A 198 12.38 -12.03 -18.98
C VAL A 198 12.01 -10.68 -18.38
N THR A 199 11.46 -10.71 -17.16
CA THR A 199 11.13 -9.52 -16.40
C THR A 199 11.84 -9.54 -15.06
N LEU A 200 12.50 -8.45 -14.70
CA LEU A 200 13.13 -8.25 -13.40
C LEU A 200 12.63 -6.94 -12.81
N LEU A 201 12.34 -6.93 -11.51
CA LEU A 201 11.98 -5.73 -10.77
C LEU A 201 12.67 -5.79 -9.40
N GLY A 202 13.29 -4.69 -9.03
CA GLY A 202 13.86 -4.47 -7.70
C GLY A 202 13.33 -3.16 -7.12
N ARG A 203 13.01 -3.16 -5.83
CA ARG A 203 12.61 -1.98 -5.08
C ARG A 203 13.27 -1.96 -3.72
N VAL A 204 13.80 -0.81 -3.37
CA VAL A 204 14.39 -0.50 -2.08
C VAL A 204 13.70 0.74 -1.54
N GLU A 205 13.11 0.65 -0.37
CA GLU A 205 12.51 1.80 0.33
C GLU A 205 13.12 1.92 1.72
N ASP A 206 13.43 3.14 2.09
CA ASP A 206 13.90 3.52 3.42
C ASP A 206 13.08 4.72 3.90
N GLY A 207 12.39 4.53 5.03
CA GLY A 207 11.69 5.57 5.75
C GLY A 207 12.36 5.83 7.09
N ASN A 208 12.42 7.08 7.52
CA ASN A 208 12.92 7.49 8.82
C ASN A 208 11.89 8.36 9.54
N GLN A 209 11.80 8.26 10.85
CA GLN A 209 10.95 9.11 11.68
C GLN A 209 11.53 9.24 13.10
N PRO A 210 11.11 10.28 13.86
CA PRO A 210 11.51 10.41 15.27
C PRO A 210 11.17 9.17 16.11
N GLY A 211 11.98 8.87 17.10
CA GLY A 211 11.76 7.75 18.02
C GLY A 211 10.44 7.80 18.78
N ALA A 212 9.92 9.01 19.02
CA ALA A 212 8.60 9.23 19.62
C ALA A 212 7.41 8.87 18.70
N LYS A 213 7.66 8.50 17.44
CA LYS A 213 6.72 8.30 16.33
C LYS A 213 6.01 9.60 15.93
N TYR A 214 6.09 9.92 14.65
CA TYR A 214 5.55 11.18 14.14
C TYR A 214 4.05 11.37 14.42
N SER A 215 3.24 10.30 14.38
CA SER A 215 1.80 10.37 14.67
C SER A 215 1.50 10.76 16.12
N ASN A 216 2.27 10.24 17.08
CA ASN A 216 2.11 10.59 18.49
C ASN A 216 2.57 12.04 18.73
N LEU A 217 3.69 12.41 18.14
CA LEU A 217 4.22 13.76 18.24
C LEU A 217 3.24 14.79 17.63
N LEU A 218 2.69 14.49 16.46
CA LEU A 218 1.69 15.35 15.83
C LEU A 218 0.44 15.51 16.69
N ASN A 219 -0.11 14.40 17.23
CA ASN A 219 -1.25 14.46 18.15
C ASN A 219 -0.93 15.29 19.40
N ALA A 220 0.27 15.15 19.96
CA ALA A 220 0.68 15.91 21.12
C ALA A 220 0.84 17.42 20.82
N ILE A 221 1.30 17.81 19.63
CA ILE A 221 1.31 19.20 19.17
C ILE A 221 -0.10 19.80 19.15
N TYR A 222 -1.11 19.04 18.71
CA TYR A 222 -2.50 19.49 18.70
C TYR A 222 -3.14 19.63 20.08
N THR A 223 -2.66 18.88 21.06
CA THR A 223 -3.29 18.80 22.39
C THR A 223 -2.54 19.53 23.50
N THR A 224 -1.30 19.98 23.25
CA THR A 224 -0.50 20.70 24.22
C THR A 224 -0.72 22.21 24.09
N PRO A 225 -1.26 22.89 25.10
CA PRO A 225 -1.47 24.34 25.06
C PRO A 225 -0.15 25.11 25.12
N ASN A 226 -0.13 26.33 24.59
CA ASN A 226 1.05 27.17 24.51
C ASN A 226 1.66 27.55 25.86
N ASN A 227 0.88 27.48 26.94
CA ASN A 227 1.30 27.78 28.30
C ASN A 227 1.72 26.53 29.11
N ALA A 228 1.84 25.37 28.48
CA ALA A 228 2.08 24.11 29.20
C ALA A 228 3.45 24.07 29.92
N TYR A 229 4.52 24.44 29.23
CA TYR A 229 5.91 24.46 29.73
C TYR A 229 6.84 25.18 28.74
N PRO A 230 8.01 25.68 29.18
CA PRO A 230 9.03 26.22 28.28
C PRO A 230 9.75 25.10 27.52
N ILE A 231 10.33 25.39 26.36
CA ILE A 231 11.15 24.41 25.63
C ILE A 231 12.32 23.94 26.51
N LYS A 232 13.09 24.89 27.01
CA LYS A 232 14.19 24.64 27.98
C LYS A 232 14.08 25.59 29.16
N ASN A 233 14.50 25.09 30.30
CA ASN A 233 14.66 25.87 31.52
C ASN A 233 15.96 26.68 31.51
N PRO A 234 16.17 27.66 32.43
CA PRO A 234 17.39 28.47 32.49
C PRO A 234 18.68 27.65 32.57
N ASN A 235 18.65 26.49 33.22
CA ASN A 235 19.80 25.57 33.34
C ASN A 235 19.98 24.64 32.14
N GLY A 236 19.21 24.83 31.04
CA GLY A 236 19.29 24.02 29.82
C GLY A 236 18.53 22.69 29.87
N THR A 237 17.92 22.32 30.98
CA THR A 237 17.08 21.12 31.08
C THR A 237 15.76 21.30 30.28
N TRP A 238 15.17 20.19 29.84
CA TRP A 238 13.88 20.21 29.14
C TRP A 238 12.76 20.63 30.10
N GLY A 239 11.92 21.57 29.66
CA GLY A 239 10.76 22.02 30.41
C GLY A 239 9.66 20.96 30.44
N GLY A 240 8.96 20.89 31.55
CA GLY A 240 7.82 20.01 31.75
C GLY A 240 7.24 20.14 33.17
N ASN A 241 6.21 19.38 33.49
CA ASN A 241 5.55 19.39 34.79
C ASN A 241 4.81 18.06 35.05
N VAL A 242 4.08 17.99 36.16
CA VAL A 242 3.34 16.78 36.55
C VAL A 242 2.31 16.32 35.48
N THR A 243 1.70 17.25 34.76
CA THR A 243 0.71 16.95 33.72
C THR A 243 1.39 16.60 32.41
N PHE A 244 2.50 17.25 32.12
CA PHE A 244 3.29 17.09 30.88
C PHE A 244 4.68 16.57 31.25
N ASP A 245 4.79 15.28 31.42
CA ASP A 245 6.03 14.58 31.78
C ASP A 245 6.95 14.28 30.58
N ASN A 246 6.65 14.86 29.44
CA ASN A 246 7.41 14.84 28.20
C ASN A 246 7.49 16.25 27.61
N ASN A 247 8.60 16.56 26.95
CA ASN A 247 8.78 17.79 26.20
C ASN A 247 8.70 17.51 24.70
N LEU A 248 7.83 18.23 23.98
CA LEU A 248 7.60 18.00 22.55
C LEU A 248 8.83 18.23 21.68
N MET A 249 9.62 19.29 21.99
CA MET A 249 10.87 19.53 21.27
C MET A 249 11.87 18.40 21.53
N SER A 250 12.01 17.97 22.79
CA SER A 250 12.86 16.81 23.13
C SER A 250 12.40 15.54 22.41
N GLN A 251 11.09 15.32 22.28
CA GLN A 251 10.55 14.20 21.51
C GLN A 251 10.86 14.30 20.02
N ALA A 252 10.83 15.50 19.47
CA ALA A 252 11.12 15.71 18.05
C ALA A 252 12.59 15.47 17.71
N ILE A 253 13.53 15.94 18.55
CA ILE A 253 14.96 16.00 18.20
C ILE A 253 15.87 15.06 18.99
N ASN A 254 15.41 14.55 20.14
CA ASN A 254 16.24 13.78 21.07
C ASN A 254 15.63 12.41 21.43
N SER A 255 14.57 12.00 20.77
CA SER A 255 13.93 10.70 21.05
C SER A 255 14.58 9.54 20.30
N GLY A 256 15.67 9.78 19.55
CA GLY A 256 16.24 8.79 18.65
C GLY A 256 15.46 8.66 17.35
N TYR A 257 15.48 7.49 16.71
CA TYR A 257 14.90 7.29 15.39
C TYR A 257 14.21 5.93 15.24
N ILE A 258 13.34 5.86 14.25
CA ILE A 258 12.71 4.65 13.78
C ILE A 258 12.89 4.57 12.27
N MET A 259 13.52 3.49 11.82
CA MET A 259 13.69 3.20 10.39
C MET A 259 12.72 2.11 9.95
N ASP A 260 11.99 2.35 8.88
CA ASP A 260 11.17 1.38 8.16
C ASP A 260 11.83 1.08 6.82
N THR A 261 12.14 -0.18 6.55
CA THR A 261 12.80 -0.58 5.32
C THR A 261 11.99 -1.63 4.58
N ALA A 262 11.81 -1.44 3.28
CA ALA A 262 11.20 -2.43 2.40
C ALA A 262 12.17 -2.82 1.28
N ARG A 263 12.25 -4.11 1.00
CA ARG A 263 13.10 -4.71 -0.04
C ARG A 263 12.26 -5.71 -0.83
N ASP A 264 12.04 -5.40 -2.10
CA ASP A 264 11.27 -6.26 -3.00
C ASP A 264 12.12 -6.69 -4.18
N MET A 265 11.96 -7.93 -4.56
CA MET A 265 12.55 -8.49 -5.76
C MET A 265 11.52 -9.37 -6.48
N VAL A 266 11.39 -9.16 -7.77
CA VAL A 266 10.52 -9.93 -8.62
C VAL A 266 11.28 -10.38 -9.85
N GLY A 267 11.24 -11.68 -10.13
CA GLY A 267 11.78 -12.28 -11.35
C GLY A 267 10.70 -13.05 -12.09
N GLY A 268 10.60 -12.88 -13.40
CA GLY A 268 9.63 -13.58 -14.24
C GLY A 268 10.20 -14.03 -15.56
N ILE A 269 9.73 -15.17 -16.03
CA ILE A 269 9.98 -15.68 -17.37
C ILE A 269 8.67 -16.05 -18.03
N ASN A 270 8.53 -15.71 -19.31
CA ASN A 270 7.40 -16.12 -20.15
C ASN A 270 7.99 -16.69 -21.45
N LEU A 271 7.73 -17.95 -21.69
CA LEU A 271 8.14 -18.67 -22.89
C LEU A 271 6.89 -18.87 -23.75
N LYS A 272 6.94 -18.49 -25.01
CA LYS A 272 5.86 -18.70 -25.98
C LYS A 272 6.39 -19.42 -27.22
N TYR A 273 5.67 -20.46 -27.63
CA TYR A 273 5.93 -21.15 -28.87
C TYR A 273 4.69 -21.10 -29.78
N ASP A 274 4.88 -20.61 -31.00
CA ASP A 274 3.84 -20.52 -32.03
C ASP A 274 3.87 -21.78 -32.94
N PHE A 275 2.77 -22.52 -32.96
CA PHE A 275 2.62 -23.75 -33.74
C PHE A 275 2.00 -23.50 -35.11
N ASP A 276 2.15 -22.32 -35.67
CA ASP A 276 1.53 -21.92 -36.95
C ASP A 276 1.88 -22.85 -38.13
N LYS A 277 3.04 -23.49 -38.07
CA LYS A 277 3.47 -24.51 -39.09
C LYS A 277 2.64 -25.80 -39.01
N LEU A 278 2.11 -26.11 -37.84
CA LEU A 278 1.28 -27.31 -37.61
C LEU A 278 -0.21 -26.95 -37.71
N VAL A 279 -0.64 -25.95 -36.90
CA VAL A 279 -2.02 -25.46 -36.85
C VAL A 279 -1.97 -23.92 -36.80
N LYS A 280 -2.40 -23.25 -37.84
CA LYS A 280 -2.43 -21.78 -37.90
C LYS A 280 -3.23 -21.19 -36.73
N GLY A 281 -2.62 -20.29 -35.98
CA GLY A 281 -3.22 -19.58 -34.87
C GLY A 281 -3.12 -20.31 -33.53
N LEU A 282 -2.45 -21.47 -33.46
CA LEU A 282 -2.20 -22.22 -32.23
C LEU A 282 -0.87 -21.78 -31.62
N SER A 283 -0.86 -21.49 -30.32
CA SER A 283 0.36 -21.25 -29.56
C SER A 283 0.26 -21.81 -28.15
N ALA A 284 1.41 -22.08 -27.53
CA ALA A 284 1.49 -22.43 -26.12
C ALA A 284 2.41 -21.45 -25.39
N ARG A 285 2.11 -21.20 -24.12
CA ARG A 285 2.95 -20.34 -23.27
C ARG A 285 3.13 -20.96 -21.89
N LEU A 286 4.34 -20.77 -21.36
CA LEU A 286 4.70 -21.13 -20.00
C LEU A 286 5.18 -19.88 -19.29
N VAL A 287 4.58 -19.57 -18.14
CA VAL A 287 4.94 -18.42 -17.31
C VAL A 287 5.42 -18.92 -15.95
N GLY A 288 6.58 -18.43 -15.54
CA GLY A 288 7.10 -18.62 -14.18
C GLY A 288 7.39 -17.26 -13.54
N ASN A 289 7.08 -17.09 -12.27
CA ASN A 289 7.39 -15.87 -11.54
C ASN A 289 7.72 -16.15 -10.08
N VAL A 290 8.69 -15.41 -9.53
CA VAL A 290 9.06 -15.42 -8.12
C VAL A 290 9.02 -13.97 -7.64
N SER A 291 8.34 -13.74 -6.52
CA SER A 291 8.28 -12.45 -5.84
C SER A 291 8.69 -12.62 -4.38
N ILE A 292 9.61 -11.81 -3.92
CA ILE A 292 10.07 -11.77 -2.54
C ILE A 292 9.93 -10.35 -2.05
N GLN A 293 9.25 -10.17 -0.92
CA GLN A 293 9.08 -8.88 -0.27
C GLN A 293 9.43 -9.03 1.21
N ASN A 294 10.33 -8.18 1.68
CA ASN A 294 10.68 -8.13 3.08
C ASN A 294 10.53 -6.70 3.58
N ARG A 295 9.82 -6.54 4.69
CA ARG A 295 9.71 -5.28 5.41
C ARG A 295 10.22 -5.46 6.82
N SER A 296 11.11 -4.60 7.25
CA SER A 296 11.68 -4.59 8.58
C SER A 296 11.59 -3.20 9.20
N TYR A 297 11.63 -3.19 10.50
CA TYR A 297 11.46 -2.01 11.33
C TYR A 297 12.53 -2.01 12.42
N THR A 298 13.32 -0.96 12.46
CA THR A 298 14.37 -0.76 13.46
C THR A 298 13.98 0.40 14.36
N GLU A 299 13.87 0.16 15.66
CA GLU A 299 13.58 1.19 16.66
C GLU A 299 14.81 1.43 17.53
N ARG A 300 15.21 2.69 17.60
CA ARG A 300 16.28 3.21 18.46
C ARG A 300 15.73 4.43 19.18
N SER A 301 14.83 4.20 20.13
CA SER A 301 14.13 5.28 20.82
C SER A 301 14.58 5.42 22.26
N LYS A 302 14.57 6.64 22.75
CA LYS A 302 14.90 7.01 24.15
C LYS A 302 13.96 8.12 24.60
N ARG A 303 13.90 8.33 25.90
CA ARG A 303 13.15 9.39 26.56
C ARG A 303 14.07 10.19 27.49
N ALA A 304 13.94 11.49 27.46
CA ALA A 304 14.64 12.38 28.38
C ALA A 304 13.69 12.81 29.53
N PRO A 305 14.20 12.98 30.75
CA PRO A 305 13.43 13.58 31.83
C PRO A 305 13.15 15.05 31.54
N VAL A 306 12.08 15.56 32.13
CA VAL A 306 11.70 16.97 32.07
C VAL A 306 11.70 17.57 33.47
N TYR A 307 11.81 18.88 33.56
CA TYR A 307 11.90 19.59 34.83
C TYR A 307 10.95 20.78 34.86
N SER A 308 10.25 20.99 35.96
CA SER A 308 9.62 22.28 36.22
C SER A 308 10.63 23.23 36.87
N TYR A 309 10.54 24.49 36.47
CA TYR A 309 11.34 25.58 37.06
C TYR A 309 10.48 26.41 38.00
N GLY A 310 11.04 26.76 39.13
CA GLY A 310 10.42 27.65 40.09
C GLY A 310 11.47 28.36 40.96
N LEU A 311 11.01 29.28 41.79
CA LEU A 311 11.83 29.98 42.76
C LEU A 311 11.31 29.61 44.19
N ASP A 312 12.22 29.38 45.12
CA ASP A 312 11.87 29.24 46.53
C ASP A 312 11.54 30.62 47.17
N LYS A 313 11.23 30.59 48.45
CA LYS A 313 10.89 31.82 49.22
C LYS A 313 12.03 32.81 49.33
N GLU A 314 13.24 32.35 49.09
CA GLU A 314 14.49 33.13 49.14
C GLU A 314 14.94 33.60 47.78
N GLY A 315 14.20 33.26 46.70
CA GLY A 315 14.48 33.61 45.32
C GLY A 315 15.50 32.69 44.65
N LYS A 316 15.83 31.56 45.24
CA LYS A 316 16.74 30.57 44.64
C LYS A 316 16.01 29.66 43.68
N GLU A 317 16.64 29.34 42.58
CA GLU A 317 16.10 28.46 41.55
C GLU A 317 15.91 27.03 42.06
N ILE A 318 14.73 26.46 41.81
CA ILE A 318 14.38 25.07 42.06
C ILE A 318 14.00 24.40 40.78
N TYR A 319 14.54 23.19 40.57
CA TYR A 319 14.25 22.34 39.40
C TYR A 319 13.71 21.01 39.92
N THR A 320 12.42 20.74 39.67
CA THR A 320 11.78 19.49 40.09
C THR A 320 11.64 18.57 38.86
N GLN A 321 12.25 17.38 38.97
CA GLN A 321 12.23 16.40 37.90
C GLN A 321 10.88 15.68 37.81
N TYR A 322 10.39 15.53 36.58
CA TYR A 322 9.27 14.66 36.21
C TYR A 322 9.69 13.75 35.04
N GLY A 323 9.04 12.58 34.98
CA GLY A 323 9.45 11.56 34.03
C GLY A 323 10.81 10.94 34.36
N SER A 324 11.17 9.91 33.68
CA SER A 324 12.44 9.20 33.80
C SER A 324 13.24 9.28 32.53
N SER A 325 14.57 9.19 32.65
CA SER A 325 15.44 8.87 31.53
C SER A 325 15.33 7.38 31.27
N ASP A 326 14.78 7.01 30.15
CA ASP A 326 14.78 5.62 29.72
C ASP A 326 16.08 5.28 29.02
N SER A 327 16.60 4.07 29.27
CA SER A 327 17.67 3.53 28.45
C SER A 327 17.18 3.39 27.00
N GLN A 328 18.07 3.62 26.04
CA GLN A 328 17.72 3.51 24.62
C GLN A 328 17.13 2.12 24.31
N ILE A 329 15.95 2.11 23.73
CA ILE A 329 15.33 0.92 23.17
C ILE A 329 16.11 0.53 21.91
N ASN A 330 16.48 -0.75 21.82
CA ASN A 330 17.17 -1.31 20.67
C ASN A 330 16.38 -2.52 20.19
N LYS A 331 15.42 -2.29 19.29
CA LYS A 331 14.54 -3.34 18.77
C LYS A 331 14.64 -3.44 17.27
N PHE A 332 14.56 -4.66 16.77
CA PHE A 332 14.41 -4.99 15.37
C PHE A 332 13.20 -5.91 15.19
N TYR A 333 12.34 -5.57 14.25
CA TYR A 333 11.19 -6.37 13.92
C TYR A 333 11.18 -6.68 12.42
N SER A 334 11.01 -7.93 12.05
CA SER A 334 10.55 -8.29 10.72
C SER A 334 9.02 -8.11 10.70
N VAL A 335 8.55 -7.11 9.98
CA VAL A 335 7.10 -6.77 9.93
C VAL A 335 6.38 -7.71 9.00
N THR A 336 6.96 -7.96 7.83
CA THR A 336 6.38 -8.84 6.81
C THR A 336 7.50 -9.51 6.02
N SER A 337 7.38 -10.82 5.87
CA SER A 337 8.12 -11.60 4.89
C SER A 337 7.09 -12.26 3.98
N TYR A 338 7.09 -11.88 2.72
CA TYR A 338 6.17 -12.41 1.71
C TYR A 338 6.97 -13.03 0.59
N GLN A 339 6.67 -14.28 0.28
CA GLN A 339 7.25 -15.01 -0.84
C GLN A 339 6.13 -15.59 -1.69
N GLN A 340 6.21 -15.39 -2.98
CA GLN A 340 5.26 -15.95 -3.93
C GLN A 340 6.00 -16.59 -5.09
N MET A 341 5.64 -17.82 -5.40
CA MET A 341 5.96 -18.48 -6.66
C MET A 341 4.69 -18.66 -7.46
N TYR A 342 4.73 -18.35 -8.73
CA TYR A 342 3.63 -18.48 -9.66
C TYR A 342 4.06 -19.27 -10.87
N GLY A 343 3.25 -20.23 -11.27
CA GLY A 343 3.42 -21.02 -12.48
C GLY A 343 2.14 -21.06 -13.29
N GLN A 344 2.23 -20.90 -14.61
CA GLN A 344 1.11 -20.97 -15.53
C GLN A 344 1.51 -21.69 -16.80
N PHE A 345 0.64 -22.55 -17.30
CA PHE A 345 0.69 -23.09 -18.65
C PHE A 345 -0.59 -22.77 -19.38
N ALA A 346 -0.50 -22.31 -20.62
CA ALA A 346 -1.68 -22.00 -21.43
C ALA A 346 -1.48 -22.46 -22.88
N VAL A 347 -2.57 -22.86 -23.50
CA VAL A 347 -2.70 -23.11 -24.94
C VAL A 347 -3.72 -22.12 -25.47
N ASP A 348 -3.30 -21.33 -26.44
CA ASP A 348 -4.09 -20.28 -27.06
C ASP A 348 -4.33 -20.62 -28.54
N TYR A 349 -5.55 -20.47 -28.99
CA TYR A 349 -5.93 -20.55 -30.39
C TYR A 349 -6.60 -19.26 -30.83
N ASN A 350 -6.09 -18.63 -31.88
CA ASN A 350 -6.64 -17.39 -32.40
C ASN A 350 -6.59 -17.41 -33.93
N ARG A 351 -7.77 -17.53 -34.56
CA ARG A 351 -7.84 -17.59 -36.03
C ARG A 351 -9.12 -16.97 -36.55
N ARG A 352 -9.00 -16.35 -37.71
CA ARG A 352 -10.13 -15.84 -38.48
C ARG A 352 -10.32 -16.64 -39.78
N PHE A 353 -11.55 -17.11 -39.99
CA PHE A 353 -11.98 -17.84 -41.19
C PHE A 353 -13.01 -16.96 -41.93
N GLY A 354 -12.53 -16.16 -42.86
CA GLY A 354 -13.37 -15.17 -43.53
C GLY A 354 -13.97 -14.18 -42.50
N VAL A 355 -15.29 -14.19 -42.37
CA VAL A 355 -16.01 -13.33 -41.41
C VAL A 355 -16.10 -13.90 -39.99
N HIS A 356 -15.65 -15.13 -39.75
CA HIS A 356 -15.73 -15.84 -38.49
C HIS A 356 -14.41 -15.72 -37.74
N GLY A 357 -14.38 -15.06 -36.56
CA GLY A 357 -13.26 -15.02 -35.65
C GLY A 357 -13.45 -15.97 -34.50
N ILE A 358 -12.44 -16.78 -34.17
CA ILE A 358 -12.43 -17.71 -33.05
C ILE A 358 -11.19 -17.43 -32.21
N LYS A 359 -11.39 -17.23 -30.89
CA LYS A 359 -10.31 -17.20 -29.88
C LYS A 359 -10.66 -18.21 -28.79
N ALA A 360 -9.74 -19.06 -28.46
CA ALA A 360 -9.90 -20.00 -27.36
C ALA A 360 -8.62 -20.06 -26.52
N THR A 361 -8.76 -20.13 -25.23
CA THR A 361 -7.65 -20.29 -24.28
C THR A 361 -8.00 -21.40 -23.30
N LEU A 362 -7.09 -22.34 -23.16
CA LEU A 362 -7.10 -23.29 -22.03
C LEU A 362 -5.86 -23.03 -21.20
N MET A 363 -6.05 -22.72 -19.91
CA MET A 363 -4.98 -22.30 -19.02
C MET A 363 -5.08 -23.03 -17.69
N GLY A 364 -3.94 -23.44 -17.16
CA GLY A 364 -3.78 -23.87 -15.78
C GLY A 364 -2.77 -23.00 -15.05
N ASP A 365 -3.10 -22.52 -13.86
CA ASP A 365 -2.17 -21.80 -13.02
C ASP A 365 -2.15 -22.29 -11.58
N THR A 366 -1.05 -22.05 -10.93
CA THR A 366 -0.89 -22.29 -9.49
C THR A 366 -0.02 -21.20 -8.87
N ARG A 367 -0.33 -20.86 -7.63
CA ARG A 367 0.41 -19.89 -6.86
C ARG A 367 0.71 -20.45 -5.48
N HIS A 368 1.97 -20.47 -5.12
CA HIS A 368 2.47 -20.79 -3.79
C HIS A 368 2.84 -19.50 -3.07
N THR A 369 2.08 -19.11 -2.05
CA THR A 369 2.31 -17.90 -1.28
C THR A 369 2.62 -18.25 0.17
N LEU A 370 3.74 -17.74 0.68
CA LEU A 370 4.18 -17.87 2.06
C LEU A 370 4.21 -16.45 2.68
N VAL A 371 3.54 -16.27 3.80
CA VAL A 371 3.51 -14.99 4.54
C VAL A 371 4.02 -15.25 5.95
N ASN A 372 5.05 -14.51 6.35
CA ASN A 372 5.65 -14.58 7.69
C ASN A 372 6.01 -16.00 8.14
N TYR A 373 6.49 -16.81 7.19
CA TYR A 373 6.88 -18.23 7.42
C TYR A 373 5.73 -19.13 7.92
N ASP A 374 4.48 -18.70 7.73
CA ASP A 374 3.29 -19.49 8.02
C ASP A 374 3.10 -20.59 6.95
N LEU A 375 2.07 -21.41 7.12
CA LEU A 375 1.73 -22.44 6.15
C LEU A 375 1.39 -21.86 4.77
N PRO A 376 1.81 -22.48 3.67
CA PRO A 376 1.63 -21.93 2.34
C PRO A 376 0.16 -21.88 1.92
N GLN A 377 -0.19 -20.83 1.18
CA GLN A 377 -1.45 -20.69 0.47
C GLN A 377 -1.25 -21.18 -0.97
N LEU A 378 -2.10 -22.10 -1.41
CA LEU A 378 -2.00 -22.76 -2.72
C LEU A 378 -3.32 -22.63 -3.50
N PRO A 379 -3.69 -21.43 -3.97
CA PRO A 379 -4.76 -21.32 -4.96
C PRO A 379 -4.26 -21.81 -6.32
N SER A 380 -5.09 -22.60 -7.01
CA SER A 380 -4.82 -23.10 -8.35
C SER A 380 -6.08 -23.04 -9.19
N ASN A 381 -5.96 -22.77 -10.49
CA ASN A 381 -7.10 -22.65 -11.37
C ASN A 381 -6.85 -23.42 -12.66
N ILE A 382 -7.95 -23.96 -13.24
CA ILE A 382 -8.01 -24.43 -14.62
C ILE A 382 -9.11 -23.61 -15.28
N ILE A 383 -8.77 -22.90 -16.34
CA ILE A 383 -9.65 -21.93 -17.00
C ILE A 383 -9.75 -22.25 -18.49
N ALA A 384 -10.96 -22.35 -18.99
CA ALA A 384 -11.26 -22.41 -20.40
C ALA A 384 -12.07 -21.18 -20.80
N ASP A 385 -11.62 -20.46 -21.81
CA ASP A 385 -12.30 -19.30 -22.40
C ASP A 385 -12.43 -19.50 -23.89
N VAL A 386 -13.61 -19.26 -24.45
CA VAL A 386 -13.87 -19.30 -25.89
C VAL A 386 -14.66 -18.06 -26.29
N ALA A 387 -14.12 -17.32 -27.20
CA ALA A 387 -14.77 -16.16 -27.83
C ALA A 387 -14.93 -16.38 -29.33
N TYR A 388 -16.11 -16.09 -29.83
CA TYR A 388 -16.47 -16.13 -31.24
C TYR A 388 -17.02 -14.79 -31.67
N ASP A 389 -16.62 -14.32 -32.84
CA ASP A 389 -17.22 -13.17 -33.48
C ASP A 389 -17.61 -13.47 -34.94
N TYR A 390 -18.76 -12.93 -35.35
CA TYR A 390 -19.19 -12.91 -36.72
C TYR A 390 -19.11 -11.52 -37.29
N ALA A 391 -18.29 -11.35 -38.34
CA ALA A 391 -18.06 -10.10 -39.06
C ALA A 391 -17.64 -8.92 -38.13
N GLU A 392 -17.12 -9.21 -36.94
CA GLU A 392 -16.86 -8.23 -35.88
C GLU A 392 -18.09 -7.41 -35.46
N LYS A 393 -19.28 -7.88 -35.77
CA LYS A 393 -20.59 -7.30 -35.41
C LYS A 393 -21.22 -7.99 -34.23
N TYR A 394 -21.27 -9.31 -34.26
CA TYR A 394 -21.88 -10.14 -33.22
C TYR A 394 -20.82 -10.93 -32.48
N PHE A 395 -20.88 -10.89 -31.17
CA PHE A 395 -19.89 -11.49 -30.27
C PHE A 395 -20.57 -12.46 -29.29
N LEU A 396 -19.99 -13.61 -29.14
CA LEU A 396 -20.33 -14.60 -28.13
C LEU A 396 -19.06 -14.97 -27.37
N GLN A 397 -19.12 -15.00 -26.04
CA GLN A 397 -18.01 -15.47 -25.24
C GLN A 397 -18.52 -16.33 -24.08
N ALA A 398 -17.80 -17.40 -23.77
CA ALA A 398 -18.07 -18.30 -22.65
C ALA A 398 -16.75 -18.60 -21.95
N ALA A 399 -16.77 -18.56 -20.62
CA ALA A 399 -15.65 -18.91 -19.78
C ALA A 399 -16.07 -19.84 -18.65
N LEU A 400 -15.21 -20.80 -18.33
CA LEU A 400 -15.34 -21.76 -17.25
C LEU A 400 -14.06 -21.76 -16.43
N SER A 401 -14.17 -21.74 -15.11
CA SER A 401 -13.04 -21.84 -14.19
C SER A 401 -13.30 -22.86 -13.10
N GLU A 402 -12.44 -23.86 -13.00
CA GLU A 402 -12.32 -24.74 -11.84
C GLU A 402 -11.19 -24.28 -10.95
N SER A 403 -11.50 -23.91 -9.71
CA SER A 403 -10.56 -23.30 -8.78
C SER A 403 -10.39 -24.12 -7.52
N TYR A 404 -9.15 -24.33 -7.13
CA TYR A 404 -8.75 -25.06 -5.92
C TYR A 404 -8.16 -24.11 -4.89
N TYR A 405 -8.46 -24.35 -3.60
CA TYR A 405 -7.77 -23.67 -2.51
C TYR A 405 -7.55 -24.59 -1.31
N ASN A 406 -6.30 -24.72 -0.88
CA ASN A 406 -5.88 -25.67 0.15
C ASN A 406 -6.39 -25.34 1.57
N ARG A 407 -6.82 -24.10 1.83
CA ARG A 407 -7.33 -23.67 3.15
C ARG A 407 -8.76 -24.11 3.46
N TYR A 408 -9.51 -24.54 2.46
CA TYR A 408 -10.86 -25.06 2.67
C TYR A 408 -10.85 -26.50 3.18
N ALA A 409 -11.98 -26.93 3.75
CA ALA A 409 -12.14 -28.27 4.28
C ALA A 409 -11.88 -29.35 3.20
N PRO A 410 -11.27 -30.48 3.56
CA PRO A 410 -11.16 -31.62 2.65
C PRO A 410 -12.51 -31.96 2.02
N GLY A 411 -12.56 -32.20 0.72
CA GLY A 411 -13.76 -32.42 -0.05
C GLY A 411 -14.52 -31.15 -0.50
N LYS A 412 -14.16 -29.96 0.00
CA LYS A 412 -14.77 -28.66 -0.36
C LYS A 412 -13.75 -27.63 -0.90
N ARG A 413 -12.63 -28.10 -1.40
CA ARG A 413 -11.51 -27.27 -1.86
C ARG A 413 -11.66 -26.79 -3.30
N TRP A 414 -12.56 -27.36 -4.06
CA TRP A 414 -12.83 -27.04 -5.45
C TRP A 414 -14.11 -26.22 -5.59
N GLY A 415 -14.11 -25.28 -6.51
CA GLY A 415 -15.26 -24.47 -6.85
C GLY A 415 -15.32 -24.18 -8.35
N THR A 416 -16.51 -24.37 -8.93
CA THR A 416 -16.79 -24.14 -10.36
C THR A 416 -17.43 -22.78 -10.56
N PHE A 417 -16.86 -22.00 -11.45
CA PHE A 417 -17.33 -20.68 -11.85
C PHE A 417 -17.48 -20.64 -13.37
N TYR A 418 -18.48 -19.89 -13.86
CA TYR A 418 -18.74 -19.78 -15.29
C TYR A 418 -19.32 -18.41 -15.62
N ALA A 419 -19.09 -17.98 -16.86
CA ALA A 419 -19.67 -16.75 -17.37
C ALA A 419 -19.97 -16.87 -18.88
N PHE A 420 -21.04 -16.21 -19.32
CA PHE A 420 -21.44 -16.08 -20.69
C PHE A 420 -21.65 -14.61 -21.04
N GLY A 421 -21.24 -14.20 -22.22
CA GLY A 421 -21.42 -12.85 -22.70
C GLY A 421 -21.86 -12.82 -24.14
N LEU A 422 -22.78 -11.91 -24.43
CA LEU A 422 -23.22 -11.55 -25.77
C LEU A 422 -22.89 -10.09 -26.04
N GLY A 423 -22.50 -9.79 -27.27
CA GLY A 423 -22.21 -8.43 -27.70
C GLY A 423 -22.70 -8.18 -29.13
N TRP A 424 -23.18 -6.97 -29.37
CA TRP A 424 -23.59 -6.51 -30.69
C TRP A 424 -23.02 -5.12 -30.93
N ASP A 425 -22.21 -5.01 -31.95
CA ASP A 425 -21.66 -3.72 -32.43
C ASP A 425 -22.59 -3.14 -33.48
N ILE A 426 -23.53 -2.32 -33.02
CA ILE A 426 -24.57 -1.70 -33.85
C ILE A 426 -23.95 -0.72 -34.86
N SER A 427 -22.84 -0.06 -34.48
CA SER A 427 -22.17 0.89 -35.37
C SER A 427 -21.64 0.26 -36.65
N LYS A 428 -21.45 -1.06 -36.68
CA LYS A 428 -20.99 -1.80 -37.87
C LYS A 428 -22.13 -2.31 -38.73
N GLU A 429 -23.38 -2.01 -38.40
CA GLU A 429 -24.51 -2.42 -39.22
C GLU A 429 -24.72 -1.49 -40.41
N ASN A 430 -25.22 -2.05 -41.52
CA ASN A 430 -25.40 -1.29 -42.79
C ASN A 430 -26.33 -0.07 -42.60
N PHE A 431 -27.30 -0.13 -41.67
CA PHE A 431 -28.21 0.99 -41.39
C PHE A 431 -27.52 2.15 -40.62
N MET A 432 -26.31 1.92 -40.05
CA MET A 432 -25.51 2.93 -39.37
C MET A 432 -24.37 3.48 -40.25
N GLU A 433 -24.22 3.04 -41.47
CA GLU A 433 -23.10 3.38 -42.38
C GLU A 433 -22.99 4.89 -42.65
N ASN A 434 -24.11 5.64 -42.55
CA ASN A 434 -24.15 7.10 -42.75
C ASN A 434 -24.16 7.88 -41.41
N ALA A 435 -23.91 7.24 -40.28
CA ALA A 435 -23.91 7.89 -38.96
C ALA A 435 -22.51 8.39 -38.56
N ASP A 436 -21.92 9.32 -39.34
CA ASP A 436 -20.57 9.86 -39.16
C ASP A 436 -20.33 10.50 -37.77
N TRP A 437 -21.41 10.87 -37.08
CA TRP A 437 -21.36 11.42 -35.71
C TRP A 437 -21.10 10.36 -34.63
N LEU A 438 -21.20 9.06 -34.97
CA LEU A 438 -21.12 7.95 -34.05
C LEU A 438 -19.91 7.05 -34.33
N ASN A 439 -18.86 7.16 -33.55
CA ASN A 439 -17.66 6.33 -33.71
C ASN A 439 -17.88 4.86 -33.36
N GLN A 440 -18.61 4.59 -32.28
CA GLN A 440 -18.92 3.22 -31.83
C GLN A 440 -20.16 3.17 -30.96
N LEU A 441 -21.05 2.21 -31.26
CA LEU A 441 -22.18 1.83 -30.42
C LEU A 441 -22.20 0.31 -30.27
N LYS A 442 -21.78 -0.18 -29.10
CA LYS A 442 -21.73 -1.61 -28.79
C LYS A 442 -22.58 -1.91 -27.58
N LEU A 443 -23.56 -2.77 -27.73
CA LEU A 443 -24.33 -3.37 -26.63
C LEU A 443 -23.67 -4.67 -26.21
N ARG A 444 -23.60 -4.93 -24.91
CA ARG A 444 -23.15 -6.23 -24.37
C ARG A 444 -23.92 -6.57 -23.11
N GLY A 445 -24.17 -7.86 -22.92
CA GLY A 445 -24.74 -8.41 -21.69
C GLY A 445 -23.88 -9.57 -21.21
N VAL A 446 -23.68 -9.68 -19.91
CA VAL A 446 -22.90 -10.76 -19.27
C VAL A 446 -23.70 -11.36 -18.13
N PHE A 447 -23.72 -12.70 -18.09
CA PHE A 447 -24.28 -13.50 -17.00
C PHE A 447 -23.23 -14.47 -16.50
N GLY A 448 -23.10 -14.65 -15.18
CA GLY A 448 -22.10 -15.59 -14.65
C GLY A 448 -22.18 -15.80 -13.17
N LYS A 449 -21.52 -16.87 -12.74
CA LYS A 449 -21.25 -17.22 -11.35
C LYS A 449 -19.79 -16.96 -11.03
N THR A 450 -19.53 -16.08 -10.09
CA THR A 450 -18.17 -15.67 -9.69
C THR A 450 -17.82 -16.16 -8.29
N GLY A 451 -16.53 -16.28 -8.00
CA GLY A 451 -16.02 -16.72 -6.71
C GLY A 451 -15.57 -15.57 -5.80
N ASN A 452 -15.73 -15.75 -4.48
CA ASN A 452 -15.16 -14.87 -3.46
C ASN A 452 -14.28 -15.66 -2.50
N GLY A 453 -13.05 -15.95 -2.90
CA GLY A 453 -12.06 -16.56 -2.02
C GLY A 453 -11.55 -15.55 -0.98
N ILE A 454 -11.53 -15.96 0.29
CA ILE A 454 -11.04 -15.13 1.39
C ILE A 454 -9.53 -15.35 1.53
N ASP A 455 -8.73 -14.35 1.17
CA ASP A 455 -7.27 -14.44 1.18
C ASP A 455 -6.65 -14.48 2.57
N ASN A 456 -7.26 -13.78 3.52
CA ASN A 456 -6.73 -13.62 4.88
C ASN A 456 -7.38 -14.56 5.89
N SER A 457 -8.11 -15.58 5.43
CA SER A 457 -8.62 -16.60 6.34
C SER A 457 -7.48 -17.41 6.93
N GLY A 458 -7.47 -17.58 8.23
CA GLY A 458 -6.54 -18.48 8.92
C GLY A 458 -6.62 -19.91 8.41
N TYR A 459 -5.63 -20.72 8.72
CA TYR A 459 -5.69 -22.16 8.46
C TYR A 459 -6.70 -22.83 9.39
N TYR A 460 -7.33 -23.89 8.90
CA TYR A 460 -8.26 -24.72 9.68
C TYR A 460 -9.47 -24.00 10.26
N MET A 461 -9.89 -22.85 9.68
CA MET A 461 -11.08 -22.12 10.14
C MET A 461 -12.38 -22.95 10.12
N TYR A 462 -12.39 -24.08 9.43
CA TYR A 462 -13.46 -25.06 9.46
C TYR A 462 -13.40 -25.99 10.69
N ARG A 463 -12.36 -25.91 11.51
CA ARG A 463 -12.24 -26.66 12.78
C ARG A 463 -12.67 -25.77 13.94
N GLN A 464 -13.35 -26.38 14.90
CA GLN A 464 -13.64 -25.75 16.16
C GLN A 464 -12.36 -25.59 16.98
N THR A 465 -12.17 -24.42 17.56
CA THR A 465 -11.02 -24.10 18.40
C THR A 465 -11.46 -23.82 19.82
N PHE A 466 -10.63 -24.21 20.78
CA PHE A 466 -10.83 -23.98 22.20
C PHE A 466 -9.64 -23.23 22.77
N SER A 467 -9.90 -22.27 23.65
CA SER A 467 -8.87 -21.61 24.44
C SER A 467 -9.02 -21.96 25.90
N HIS A 468 -7.89 -22.14 26.59
CA HIS A 468 -7.90 -22.20 28.04
C HIS A 468 -8.18 -20.83 28.65
N ILE A 469 -9.22 -20.76 29.49
CA ILE A 469 -9.46 -19.61 30.33
C ILE A 469 -8.88 -19.95 31.69
N GLY A 470 -7.84 -19.26 32.09
CA GLY A 470 -7.29 -19.38 33.41
C GLY A 470 -5.95 -18.69 33.53
N THR A 471 -5.91 -17.69 34.31
CA THR A 471 -4.76 -17.31 35.12
C THR A 471 -4.59 -18.37 36.20
N ALA A 472 -3.38 -18.53 36.75
CA ALA A 472 -3.01 -19.52 37.79
C ALA A 472 -3.97 -19.59 39.01
N GLY A 473 -5.23 -19.80 38.75
CA GLY A 473 -6.35 -19.91 39.68
C GLY A 473 -7.22 -21.08 39.29
N TYR A 474 -7.81 -21.70 40.23
CA TYR A 474 -8.65 -22.87 40.14
C TYR A 474 -10.12 -22.46 40.04
N PRO A 475 -10.97 -23.15 39.24
CA PRO A 475 -10.69 -24.21 38.28
C PRO A 475 -10.34 -23.68 36.88
N LEU A 476 -9.48 -24.39 36.16
CA LEU A 476 -9.20 -24.13 34.78
C LEU A 476 -10.41 -24.55 33.93
N GLY A 477 -11.08 -23.58 33.33
CA GLY A 477 -12.11 -23.79 32.33
C GLY A 477 -11.52 -23.76 30.93
N THR A 478 -12.22 -24.38 29.99
CA THR A 478 -11.98 -24.22 28.56
C THR A 478 -13.18 -23.53 27.94
N GLU A 479 -12.98 -22.42 27.26
CA GLU A 479 -14.01 -21.81 26.42
C GLU A 479 -13.74 -22.10 24.95
N MET A 480 -14.83 -22.20 24.19
CA MET A 480 -14.75 -22.23 22.75
C MET A 480 -14.36 -20.85 22.25
N SER A 481 -13.14 -20.72 21.72
CA SER A 481 -12.63 -19.44 21.19
C SER A 481 -13.19 -19.10 19.83
N ALA A 482 -13.52 -20.12 19.03
CA ALA A 482 -14.20 -19.95 17.74
C ALA A 482 -14.95 -21.23 17.37
N MET A 483 -16.15 -21.09 16.84
CA MET A 483 -16.88 -22.20 16.24
C MET A 483 -16.31 -22.48 14.86
N GLY A 484 -15.86 -23.71 14.62
CA GLY A 484 -15.38 -24.12 13.30
C GLY A 484 -16.52 -24.12 12.28
N ASN A 485 -16.29 -23.46 11.16
CA ASN A 485 -17.25 -23.48 10.05
C ASN A 485 -17.04 -24.73 9.19
N VAL A 486 -17.73 -25.81 9.55
CA VAL A 486 -17.64 -27.10 8.84
C VAL A 486 -18.21 -27.05 7.40
N THR A 487 -18.98 -26.00 7.10
CA THR A 487 -19.52 -25.76 5.75
C THR A 487 -18.71 -24.76 4.96
N MET A 488 -17.55 -24.31 5.49
CA MET A 488 -16.69 -23.37 4.81
C MET A 488 -16.25 -23.91 3.45
N GLU A 489 -16.79 -23.33 2.42
CA GLU A 489 -16.58 -23.66 1.02
C GLU A 489 -16.43 -22.40 0.19
N THR A 490 -16.07 -22.53 -1.07
CA THR A 490 -15.97 -21.42 -1.99
C THR A 490 -17.33 -20.73 -2.14
N VAL A 491 -17.40 -19.47 -1.71
CA VAL A 491 -18.61 -18.64 -1.89
C VAL A 491 -18.72 -18.22 -3.34
N SER A 492 -19.92 -18.36 -3.90
CA SER A 492 -20.21 -17.99 -5.28
C SER A 492 -21.29 -16.92 -5.37
N TYR A 493 -21.13 -16.02 -6.33
CA TYR A 493 -22.10 -14.96 -6.64
C TYR A 493 -22.55 -15.06 -8.09
N THR A 494 -23.83 -14.83 -8.33
CA THR A 494 -24.39 -14.72 -9.67
C THR A 494 -24.54 -13.24 -10.02
N HIS A 495 -24.00 -12.82 -11.16
CA HIS A 495 -24.07 -11.46 -11.64
C HIS A 495 -24.74 -11.39 -13.01
N LEU A 496 -25.65 -10.41 -13.15
CA LEU A 496 -26.12 -9.91 -14.43
C LEU A 496 -25.61 -8.47 -14.55
N THR A 497 -24.72 -8.20 -15.51
CA THR A 497 -24.21 -6.85 -15.76
C THR A 497 -24.71 -6.34 -17.10
N LEU A 498 -25.37 -5.18 -17.08
CA LEU A 498 -25.66 -4.37 -18.24
C LEU A 498 -24.49 -3.39 -18.48
N PRO A 499 -24.26 -2.90 -19.70
CA PRO A 499 -23.15 -2.02 -19.98
C PRO A 499 -23.27 -0.72 -19.16
N THR A 500 -22.24 -0.43 -18.39
CA THR A 500 -22.02 0.91 -17.85
C THR A 500 -21.07 1.64 -18.77
N LYS A 501 -21.43 2.88 -19.12
CA LYS A 501 -20.61 3.78 -19.94
C LYS A 501 -19.18 3.90 -19.41
#